data_fa8ee5a39346ba214ff8f39d1b441d7b
#
_entry.id   fa8ee5a39346ba214ff8f39d1b441d7b
#
_cell.length_a   1.000
_cell.length_b   1.000
_cell.length_c   1.000
_cell.angle_alpha   90.00
_cell.angle_beta   90.00
_cell.angle_gamma   90.00
#
_symmetry.space_group_name_H-M   'P 1'
#
loop_
_entity.id
_entity.type
_entity.pdbx_description
1 polymer ?
#
loop_
_entity_poly.entity_id
_entity_poly.type
_entity_poly.pdbx_seq_one_letter_code
_entity_poly.pdbx_strand_id
1 'polypeptide(L)'
;MAKRIAVSTLNASTIDIMNVIRQNASYDYQQSVPEVATAEDVPKVGEIIYGTPAFANQFLNALINRIATVRMQSATFNNPYSQLKKGYIEFGETVEDIFVSIANAVEFSAEKASAREFKRTFPDVRSAFHTMNWRVMYPVTIQDEDLKQAFLSMDGVQSLIAKIVDSVYTAAEYDEFLLFKYLLIKAIAHGQMKPKTIGDGTDLKEGAVQFRATSNLLPFISADNNIAGVKTNTPKERQVIFMDATFNAQFDVNVLASAFNMEKADFMGRLHIIDDWTSFDNDRFEVIRANSTGIEGVTAEELALLANVKAVICDENWFQVYDNNNKFTEKYVASGLYWNYFYHTWKTISSSPFANAVVFVTSGAIIEAPATITVHVDTKDEADYATVFALSPKFESAGLEAQNVNFIQTEAMTKAGIAMQKYGVLMIPKSQLATEIALEAEINGVKYNTTKTNVTGATTVGTDIVLTKQG
;
A
#
# COMPACT_ATOMS: atom_id res chain seq x y z
N MET A 1 -41.75 22.22 16.99
CA MET A 1 -40.57 21.75 16.23
C MET A 1 -39.56 22.87 16.20
N ALA A 2 -38.37 22.67 16.73
CA ALA A 2 -37.28 23.66 16.64
C ALA A 2 -36.87 23.82 15.17
N LYS A 3 -36.89 25.04 14.65
CA LYS A 3 -36.52 25.36 13.28
C LYS A 3 -35.00 25.10 13.13
N ARG A 4 -34.62 24.16 12.32
CA ARG A 4 -33.19 23.92 12.02
C ARG A 4 -32.63 25.13 11.28
N ILE A 5 -31.66 25.81 11.86
CA ILE A 5 -30.94 26.94 11.24
C ILE A 5 -29.83 26.34 10.39
N ALA A 6 -29.72 26.74 9.12
CA ALA A 6 -28.62 26.33 8.26
C ALA A 6 -27.29 26.90 8.79
N VAL A 7 -26.23 26.14 8.77
CA VAL A 7 -24.88 26.54 9.27
C VAL A 7 -24.39 27.83 8.57
N SER A 8 -24.72 27.98 7.27
CA SER A 8 -24.40 29.18 6.48
C SER A 8 -25.01 30.47 7.02
N THR A 9 -26.12 30.39 7.78
CA THR A 9 -26.76 31.56 8.38
C THR A 9 -26.19 31.96 9.75
N LEU A 10 -25.28 31.16 10.30
CA LEU A 10 -24.56 31.40 11.53
C LEU A 10 -23.24 32.17 11.32
N ASN A 11 -22.76 32.25 10.08
CA ASN A 11 -21.54 32.95 9.73
C ASN A 11 -21.84 34.38 9.29
N ALA A 12 -21.14 35.34 9.86
CA ALA A 12 -21.19 36.73 9.39
C ALA A 12 -20.50 36.85 8.02
N SER A 13 -21.18 37.44 7.05
CA SER A 13 -20.59 37.75 5.76
C SER A 13 -19.65 38.96 5.84
N THR A 14 -18.75 39.13 4.85
CA THR A 14 -17.92 40.31 4.72
C THR A 14 -18.78 41.61 4.70
N ILE A 15 -19.95 41.57 4.07
CA ILE A 15 -20.92 42.65 4.03
C ILE A 15 -21.41 43.00 5.41
N ASP A 16 -21.81 41.99 6.21
CA ASP A 16 -22.27 42.20 7.60
C ASP A 16 -21.19 42.83 8.47
N ILE A 17 -19.94 42.35 8.34
CA ILE A 17 -18.80 42.87 9.08
C ILE A 17 -18.57 44.35 8.74
N MET A 18 -18.53 44.70 7.45
CA MET A 18 -18.32 46.08 6.99
C MET A 18 -19.44 47.01 7.47
N ASN A 19 -20.69 46.59 7.38
CA ASN A 19 -21.84 47.38 7.81
C ASN A 19 -21.87 47.58 9.34
N VAL A 20 -21.50 46.55 10.10
CA VAL A 20 -21.42 46.68 11.56
C VAL A 20 -20.24 47.56 11.97
N ILE A 21 -19.09 47.52 11.28
CA ILE A 21 -17.99 48.48 11.51
C ILE A 21 -18.48 49.91 11.22
N ARG A 22 -19.16 50.11 10.08
CA ARG A 22 -19.74 51.40 9.72
C ARG A 22 -20.69 51.96 10.80
N GLN A 23 -21.63 51.13 11.29
CA GLN A 23 -22.59 51.51 12.33
C GLN A 23 -21.94 51.96 13.66
N ASN A 24 -20.76 51.43 13.97
CA ASN A 24 -20.04 51.75 15.21
C ASN A 24 -18.88 52.72 15.00
N ALA A 25 -18.70 53.26 13.79
CA ALA A 25 -17.67 54.21 13.45
C ALA A 25 -18.12 55.68 13.78
N SER A 26 -17.20 56.62 13.60
CA SER A 26 -17.50 58.05 13.80
C SER A 26 -18.57 58.55 12.82
N TYR A 27 -19.22 59.66 13.18
CA TYR A 27 -20.23 60.30 12.33
C TYR A 27 -19.71 60.61 10.93
N ASP A 28 -18.49 61.15 10.84
CA ASP A 28 -17.85 61.50 9.57
C ASP A 28 -17.62 60.27 8.71
N TYR A 29 -17.24 59.15 9.32
CA TYR A 29 -17.09 57.86 8.63
C TYR A 29 -18.43 57.35 8.08
N GLN A 30 -19.50 57.41 8.89
CA GLN A 30 -20.84 56.96 8.48
C GLN A 30 -21.43 57.79 7.34
N GLN A 31 -21.09 59.08 7.28
CA GLN A 31 -21.54 59.99 6.22
C GLN A 31 -20.78 59.73 4.88
N SER A 32 -19.50 59.44 4.98
CA SER A 32 -18.62 59.32 3.81
C SER A 32 -18.56 57.92 3.23
N VAL A 33 -18.75 56.88 4.06
CA VAL A 33 -18.70 55.47 3.68
C VAL A 33 -20.13 54.93 3.55
N PRO A 34 -20.60 54.60 2.34
CA PRO A 34 -21.96 54.07 2.13
C PRO A 34 -22.13 52.68 2.73
N GLU A 35 -23.37 52.29 2.94
CA GLU A 35 -23.73 50.92 3.35
C GLU A 35 -23.51 49.97 2.19
N VAL A 36 -22.95 48.78 2.49
CA VAL A 36 -22.66 47.72 1.50
C VAL A 36 -23.91 46.82 1.39
N ALA A 37 -24.58 46.85 0.23
CA ALA A 37 -25.76 46.02 0.00
C ALA A 37 -25.40 44.72 -0.74
N THR A 38 -24.45 44.78 -1.66
CA THR A 38 -24.06 43.64 -2.52
C THR A 38 -22.53 43.41 -2.50
N ALA A 39 -22.11 42.24 -2.95
CA ALA A 39 -20.68 41.93 -3.07
C ALA A 39 -19.95 42.86 -4.07
N GLU A 40 -20.68 43.42 -5.06
CA GLU A 40 -20.13 44.34 -6.07
C GLU A 40 -19.84 45.72 -5.50
N ASP A 41 -20.44 46.07 -4.37
CA ASP A 41 -20.21 47.34 -3.70
C ASP A 41 -18.95 47.33 -2.81
N VAL A 42 -18.48 46.15 -2.42
CA VAL A 42 -17.32 45.96 -1.54
C VAL A 42 -16.06 46.66 -2.07
N PRO A 43 -15.66 46.49 -3.36
CA PRO A 43 -14.50 47.20 -3.90
C PRO A 43 -14.65 48.71 -3.88
N LYS A 44 -15.82 49.26 -4.23
CA LYS A 44 -16.12 50.70 -4.29
C LYS A 44 -16.03 51.32 -2.89
N VAL A 45 -16.61 50.66 -1.90
CA VAL A 45 -16.54 51.08 -0.51
C VAL A 45 -15.11 50.97 0.03
N GLY A 46 -14.38 49.94 -0.38
CA GLY A 46 -12.96 49.78 -0.09
C GLY A 46 -12.11 50.97 -0.60
N GLU A 47 -12.33 51.44 -1.82
CA GLU A 47 -11.63 52.60 -2.38
C GLU A 47 -11.88 53.87 -1.53
N ILE A 48 -13.11 54.10 -1.08
CA ILE A 48 -13.45 55.25 -0.22
C ILE A 48 -12.73 55.18 1.13
N ILE A 49 -12.71 53.97 1.72
CA ILE A 49 -12.03 53.74 3.00
C ILE A 49 -10.52 53.95 2.87
N TYR A 50 -9.88 53.36 1.85
CA TYR A 50 -8.43 53.49 1.63
C TYR A 50 -8.02 54.85 1.10
N GLY A 51 -8.90 55.58 0.40
CA GLY A 51 -8.66 56.94 -0.09
C GLY A 51 -8.48 57.98 1.01
N THR A 52 -8.91 57.70 2.22
CA THR A 52 -8.79 58.61 3.37
C THR A 52 -8.08 57.90 4.52
N PRO A 53 -6.83 58.29 4.86
CA PRO A 53 -6.04 57.60 5.91
C PRO A 53 -6.73 57.53 7.29
N ALA A 54 -7.53 58.51 7.63
CA ALA A 54 -8.29 58.52 8.88
C ALA A 54 -9.38 57.45 8.91
N PHE A 55 -10.04 57.19 7.77
CA PHE A 55 -11.06 56.14 7.64
C PHE A 55 -10.42 54.76 7.59
N ALA A 56 -9.29 54.62 6.88
CA ALA A 56 -8.53 53.36 6.84
C ALA A 56 -8.09 52.96 8.27
N ASN A 57 -7.52 53.88 9.03
CA ASN A 57 -7.10 53.60 10.41
C ASN A 57 -8.29 53.27 11.33
N GLN A 58 -9.42 53.95 11.16
CA GLN A 58 -10.62 53.69 11.94
C GLN A 58 -11.23 52.35 11.63
N PHE A 59 -11.26 51.96 10.33
CA PHE A 59 -11.70 50.64 9.87
C PHE A 59 -10.81 49.53 10.44
N LEU A 60 -9.48 49.68 10.31
CA LEU A 60 -8.52 48.71 10.81
C LEU A 60 -8.61 48.53 12.33
N ASN A 61 -8.69 49.60 13.09
CA ASN A 61 -8.84 49.54 14.54
C ASN A 61 -10.15 48.85 14.94
N ALA A 62 -11.25 49.14 14.24
CA ALA A 62 -12.53 48.51 14.51
C ALA A 62 -12.53 47.03 14.13
N LEU A 63 -11.85 46.66 13.04
CA LEU A 63 -11.68 45.27 12.62
C LEU A 63 -10.84 44.49 13.63
N ILE A 64 -9.69 45.04 14.06
CA ILE A 64 -8.79 44.41 15.04
C ILE A 64 -9.51 44.20 16.37
N ASN A 65 -10.23 45.20 16.86
CA ASN A 65 -10.98 45.09 18.13
C ASN A 65 -12.13 44.07 18.10
N ARG A 66 -12.56 43.63 16.90
CA ARG A 66 -13.61 42.62 16.73
C ARG A 66 -13.07 41.19 16.58
N ILE A 67 -11.83 41.07 16.24
CA ILE A 67 -11.17 39.74 16.20
C ILE A 67 -10.74 39.40 17.63
N ALA A 68 -11.66 38.83 18.39
CA ALA A 68 -11.36 38.40 19.77
C ALA A 68 -10.43 37.21 19.84
N THR A 69 -10.48 36.35 18.84
CA THR A 69 -9.66 35.10 18.81
C THR A 69 -9.43 34.66 17.36
N VAL A 70 -8.19 34.46 17.01
CA VAL A 70 -7.81 33.76 15.76
C VAL A 70 -7.67 32.28 16.08
N ARG A 71 -8.54 31.45 15.50
CA ARG A 71 -8.46 30.00 15.64
C ARG A 71 -7.87 29.40 14.35
N MET A 72 -6.64 28.95 14.44
CA MET A 72 -6.01 28.21 13.36
C MET A 72 -6.35 26.73 13.51
N GLN A 73 -6.78 26.12 12.41
CA GLN A 73 -7.03 24.68 12.33
C GLN A 73 -6.11 24.08 11.29
N SER A 74 -5.55 22.95 11.59
CA SER A 74 -4.81 22.12 10.64
C SER A 74 -5.26 20.67 10.81
N ALA A 75 -5.28 19.93 9.71
CA ALA A 75 -5.38 18.49 9.80
C ALA A 75 -4.07 17.96 10.41
N THR A 76 -4.19 17.06 11.37
CA THR A 76 -3.04 16.31 11.93
C THR A 76 -3.30 14.86 11.67
N PHE A 77 -2.36 14.19 11.00
CA PHE A 77 -2.44 12.77 10.67
C PHE A 77 -1.12 12.11 11.00
N ASN A 78 -1.18 10.99 11.68
CA ASN A 78 -0.03 10.11 11.92
C ASN A 78 -0.31 8.78 11.23
N ASN A 79 0.65 8.24 10.52
CA ASN A 79 0.51 6.97 9.82
C ASN A 79 0.33 5.81 10.81
N PRO A 80 -0.84 5.15 10.85
CA PRO A 80 -1.10 4.04 11.76
C PRO A 80 -0.24 2.79 11.46
N TYR A 81 0.38 2.74 10.28
CA TYR A 81 1.20 1.61 9.82
C TYR A 81 2.70 1.85 10.01
N SER A 82 3.10 2.98 10.60
CA SER A 82 4.51 3.35 10.79
C SER A 82 5.34 2.30 11.53
N GLN A 83 4.71 1.53 12.43
CA GLN A 83 5.35 0.42 13.17
C GLN A 83 5.78 -0.76 12.27
N LEU A 84 5.25 -0.86 11.04
CA LEU A 84 5.60 -1.92 10.08
C LEU A 84 6.85 -1.57 9.26
N LYS A 85 7.40 -0.37 9.41
CA LYS A 85 8.67 -0.01 8.80
C LYS A 85 9.82 -0.81 9.41
N LYS A 86 10.78 -1.19 8.57
CA LYS A 86 11.95 -1.97 8.97
C LYS A 86 13.11 -1.12 9.52
N GLY A 87 13.00 0.19 9.45
CA GLY A 87 13.97 1.14 9.98
C GLY A 87 14.68 1.96 8.91
N TYR A 88 15.83 2.50 9.26
CA TYR A 88 16.62 3.41 8.44
C TYR A 88 17.80 2.70 7.79
N ILE A 89 18.05 2.96 6.50
CA ILE A 89 19.22 2.46 5.77
C ILE A 89 20.25 3.58 5.74
N GLU A 90 21.33 3.42 6.51
CA GLU A 90 22.40 4.44 6.63
C GLU A 90 23.24 4.54 5.36
N PHE A 91 23.49 3.42 4.70
CA PHE A 91 24.36 3.34 3.52
C PHE A 91 23.78 2.40 2.47
N GLY A 92 23.89 2.82 1.21
CA GLY A 92 23.39 2.05 0.06
C GLY A 92 21.94 2.35 -0.28
N GLU A 93 21.52 1.88 -1.46
CA GLU A 93 20.16 2.10 -1.99
C GLU A 93 19.40 0.79 -2.17
N THR A 94 20.03 -0.35 -1.90
CA THR A 94 19.46 -1.68 -2.18
C THR A 94 19.55 -2.56 -0.94
N VAL A 95 18.44 -3.22 -0.63
CA VAL A 95 18.35 -4.27 0.40
C VAL A 95 18.20 -5.60 -0.30
N GLU A 96 19.02 -6.58 0.06
CA GLU A 96 18.90 -7.96 -0.40
C GLU A 96 18.16 -8.78 0.66
N ASP A 97 17.01 -9.36 0.26
CA ASP A 97 16.22 -10.30 1.06
C ASP A 97 16.58 -11.72 0.60
N ILE A 98 17.23 -12.50 1.46
CA ILE A 98 17.74 -13.84 1.15
C ILE A 98 16.92 -14.88 1.88
N PHE A 99 16.36 -15.81 1.12
CA PHE A 99 15.69 -16.99 1.66
C PHE A 99 16.52 -18.25 1.42
N VAL A 100 16.78 -19.01 2.49
CA VAL A 100 17.45 -20.29 2.43
C VAL A 100 16.43 -21.39 2.74
N SER A 101 16.21 -22.29 1.79
CA SER A 101 15.29 -23.41 1.93
C SER A 101 15.77 -24.42 2.97
N ILE A 102 14.82 -25.07 3.65
CA ILE A 102 15.15 -26.14 4.61
C ILE A 102 15.87 -27.31 3.91
N ALA A 103 16.88 -27.86 4.56
CA ALA A 103 17.64 -28.98 4.04
C ALA A 103 16.76 -30.22 3.87
N ASN A 104 16.97 -30.97 2.77
CA ASN A 104 16.30 -32.22 2.54
C ASN A 104 17.00 -33.35 3.29
N ALA A 105 16.21 -34.20 3.98
CA ALA A 105 16.72 -35.41 4.58
C ALA A 105 17.11 -36.42 3.51
N VAL A 106 18.16 -37.17 3.77
CA VAL A 106 18.62 -38.28 2.90
C VAL A 106 18.61 -39.56 3.74
N GLU A 107 18.16 -40.64 3.13
CA GLU A 107 18.18 -41.98 3.76
C GLU A 107 19.58 -42.34 4.25
N PHE A 108 19.69 -42.73 5.52
CA PHE A 108 20.95 -43.26 6.02
C PHE A 108 21.19 -44.67 5.48
N SER A 109 22.35 -44.87 4.82
CA SER A 109 22.79 -46.20 4.37
C SER A 109 24.31 -46.28 4.50
N ALA A 110 24.78 -47.19 5.32
CA ALA A 110 26.22 -47.42 5.53
C ALA A 110 26.90 -47.91 4.23
N GLU A 111 26.20 -48.69 3.41
CA GLU A 111 26.72 -49.20 2.12
C GLU A 111 26.97 -48.11 1.08
N LYS A 112 26.17 -47.03 1.16
CA LYS A 112 26.29 -45.86 0.25
C LYS A 112 27.13 -44.71 0.84
N ALA A 113 27.77 -44.90 2.01
CA ALA A 113 28.50 -43.85 2.71
C ALA A 113 29.66 -43.30 1.86
N SER A 114 30.48 -44.18 1.26
CA SER A 114 31.61 -43.78 0.44
C SER A 114 31.23 -42.99 -0.82
N ALA A 115 30.09 -43.33 -1.43
CA ALA A 115 29.57 -42.60 -2.60
C ALA A 115 28.98 -41.23 -2.21
N ARG A 116 28.57 -41.07 -0.97
CA ARG A 116 28.00 -39.80 -0.44
C ARG A 116 29.05 -38.85 0.11
N GLU A 117 30.20 -39.35 0.55
CA GLU A 117 31.28 -38.56 1.18
C GLU A 117 31.77 -37.41 0.27
N PHE A 118 31.79 -37.63 -1.03
CA PHE A 118 32.22 -36.65 -2.04
C PHE A 118 31.05 -35.98 -2.77
N LYS A 119 29.79 -36.31 -2.43
CA LYS A 119 28.61 -35.72 -3.06
C LYS A 119 28.35 -34.32 -2.49
N ARG A 120 28.40 -33.29 -3.33
CA ARG A 120 28.04 -31.94 -2.97
C ARG A 120 26.51 -31.79 -2.97
N THR A 121 25.95 -31.29 -1.88
CA THR A 121 24.54 -30.95 -1.78
C THR A 121 24.46 -29.45 -1.55
N PHE A 122 24.01 -28.71 -2.56
CA PHE A 122 23.86 -27.27 -2.47
C PHE A 122 22.50 -26.91 -1.83
N PRO A 123 22.45 -25.93 -0.92
CA PRO A 123 21.18 -25.42 -0.44
C PRO A 123 20.46 -24.66 -1.56
N ASP A 124 19.13 -24.70 -1.57
CA ASP A 124 18.32 -23.82 -2.41
C ASP A 124 18.26 -22.43 -1.74
N VAL A 125 18.95 -21.47 -2.35
CA VAL A 125 19.04 -20.10 -1.87
C VAL A 125 18.41 -19.21 -2.92
N ARG A 126 17.50 -18.32 -2.47
CA ARG A 126 16.83 -17.35 -3.34
C ARG A 126 17.03 -15.97 -2.76
N SER A 127 17.15 -14.97 -3.64
CA SER A 127 17.28 -13.59 -3.24
C SER A 127 16.26 -12.72 -3.98
N ALA A 128 15.81 -11.67 -3.30
CA ALA A 128 15.03 -10.59 -3.86
C ALA A 128 15.72 -9.27 -3.51
N PHE A 129 15.72 -8.33 -4.44
CA PHE A 129 16.36 -7.04 -4.26
C PHE A 129 15.32 -5.94 -4.15
N HIS A 130 15.41 -5.16 -3.08
CA HIS A 130 14.54 -4.01 -2.83
C HIS A 130 15.37 -2.75 -2.99
N THR A 131 15.05 -1.95 -4.02
CA THR A 131 15.76 -0.73 -4.37
C THR A 131 14.97 0.51 -3.95
N MET A 132 15.70 1.60 -3.68
CA MET A 132 15.06 2.88 -3.40
C MET A 132 14.27 3.35 -4.62
N ASN A 133 12.95 3.47 -4.47
CA ASN A 133 12.02 3.81 -5.53
C ASN A 133 11.17 5.06 -5.25
N TRP A 134 11.36 5.68 -4.09
CA TRP A 134 10.62 6.86 -3.66
C TRP A 134 11.54 8.00 -3.31
N ARG A 135 11.37 9.17 -3.98
CA ARG A 135 12.11 10.41 -3.70
C ARG A 135 11.16 11.59 -3.81
N VAL A 136 10.68 12.09 -2.68
CA VAL A 136 9.71 13.18 -2.63
C VAL A 136 10.24 14.33 -1.77
N MET A 137 9.85 15.54 -2.12
CA MET A 137 10.15 16.76 -1.39
C MET A 137 8.87 17.56 -1.18
N TYR A 138 8.68 18.05 0.04
CA TYR A 138 7.56 18.90 0.42
C TYR A 138 8.06 20.34 0.60
N PRO A 139 7.77 21.25 -0.34
CA PRO A 139 8.16 22.64 -0.25
C PRO A 139 7.07 23.44 0.49
N VAL A 140 7.50 24.36 1.35
CA VAL A 140 6.62 25.38 1.96
C VAL A 140 7.35 26.71 1.99
N THR A 141 6.65 27.78 1.59
CA THR A 141 7.18 29.15 1.60
C THR A 141 6.43 29.96 2.65
N ILE A 142 7.18 30.71 3.46
CA ILE A 142 6.63 31.66 4.43
C ILE A 142 7.14 33.05 4.05
N GLN A 143 6.25 33.98 3.76
CA GLN A 143 6.58 35.36 3.47
C GLN A 143 6.72 36.17 4.74
N ASP A 144 7.67 37.13 4.75
CA ASP A 144 7.87 38.02 5.88
C ASP A 144 6.64 38.89 6.17
N GLU A 145 5.82 39.17 5.14
CA GLU A 145 4.55 39.91 5.31
C GLU A 145 3.49 39.10 6.02
N ASP A 146 3.38 37.82 5.78
CA ASP A 146 2.46 36.90 6.49
C ASP A 146 2.85 36.79 7.97
N LEU A 147 4.15 36.81 8.25
CA LEU A 147 4.68 36.88 9.60
C LEU A 147 4.28 38.20 10.29
N LYS A 148 4.34 39.33 9.60
CA LYS A 148 3.95 40.63 10.18
C LYS A 148 2.46 40.67 10.53
N GLN A 149 1.58 40.08 9.74
CA GLN A 149 0.16 39.97 10.07
C GLN A 149 -0.08 39.07 11.28
N ALA A 150 0.69 38.00 11.43
CA ALA A 150 0.60 37.14 12.61
C ALA A 150 1.14 37.83 13.90
N PHE A 151 2.01 38.83 13.78
CA PHE A 151 2.54 39.65 14.89
C PHE A 151 1.49 40.55 15.58
N LEU A 152 0.29 40.64 15.03
CA LEU A 152 -0.80 41.38 15.71
C LEU A 152 -1.26 40.67 17.01
N SER A 153 -0.87 39.41 17.22
CA SER A 153 -1.00 38.73 18.51
C SER A 153 0.32 37.99 18.82
N MET A 154 0.85 38.19 20.02
CA MET A 154 2.17 37.66 20.42
C MET A 154 2.26 36.11 20.35
N ASP A 155 1.12 35.44 20.53
CA ASP A 155 1.01 33.97 20.41
C ASP A 155 0.75 33.50 18.97
N GLY A 156 0.38 34.39 18.05
CA GLY A 156 -0.03 34.05 16.69
C GLY A 156 1.12 33.56 15.80
N VAL A 157 2.30 34.18 15.95
CA VAL A 157 3.46 33.88 15.08
C VAL A 157 3.99 32.49 15.35
N GLN A 158 4.23 32.11 16.58
CA GLN A 158 4.73 30.79 16.96
C GLN A 158 3.73 29.70 16.56
N SER A 159 2.43 29.96 16.77
CA SER A 159 1.38 29.04 16.37
C SER A 159 1.28 28.89 14.87
N LEU A 160 1.46 29.95 14.07
CA LEU A 160 1.40 29.90 12.61
C LEU A 160 2.57 29.06 12.05
N ILE A 161 3.80 29.37 12.47
CA ILE A 161 5.00 28.65 12.02
C ILE A 161 4.90 27.17 12.40
N ALA A 162 4.52 26.87 13.64
CA ALA A 162 4.34 25.50 14.10
C ALA A 162 3.31 24.75 13.22
N LYS A 163 2.16 25.36 12.90
CA LYS A 163 1.13 24.75 12.06
C LYS A 163 1.57 24.53 10.62
N ILE A 164 2.36 25.44 10.07
CA ILE A 164 2.93 25.29 8.72
C ILE A 164 3.92 24.13 8.69
N VAL A 165 4.81 24.03 9.68
CA VAL A 165 5.76 22.92 9.80
C VAL A 165 5.01 21.58 10.03
N ASP A 166 4.03 21.57 10.93
CA ASP A 166 3.17 20.40 11.17
C ASP A 166 2.47 19.92 9.89
N SER A 167 2.05 20.85 9.03
CA SER A 167 1.39 20.50 7.76
C SER A 167 2.29 19.71 6.82
N VAL A 168 3.59 20.01 6.82
CA VAL A 168 4.59 19.30 5.99
C VAL A 168 4.81 17.87 6.51
N TYR A 169 4.92 17.71 7.84
CA TYR A 169 5.04 16.37 8.43
C TYR A 169 3.75 15.56 8.24
N THR A 170 2.59 16.17 8.44
CA THR A 170 1.29 15.53 8.19
C THR A 170 1.16 15.06 6.74
N ALA A 171 1.63 15.87 5.78
CA ALA A 171 1.65 15.50 4.37
C ALA A 171 2.51 14.26 4.12
N ALA A 172 3.71 14.22 4.72
CA ALA A 172 4.62 13.08 4.57
C ALA A 172 4.07 11.79 5.21
N GLU A 173 3.43 11.90 6.38
CA GLU A 173 2.78 10.79 7.07
C GLU A 173 1.57 10.25 6.29
N TYR A 174 0.77 11.14 5.69
CA TYR A 174 -0.37 10.74 4.87
C TYR A 174 0.08 10.04 3.57
N ASP A 175 1.12 10.56 2.92
CA ASP A 175 1.67 9.94 1.72
C ASP A 175 2.29 8.56 2.03
N GLU A 176 2.93 8.40 3.19
CA GLU A 176 3.42 7.11 3.65
C GLU A 176 2.26 6.12 3.90
N PHE A 177 1.16 6.58 4.51
CA PHE A 177 -0.05 5.77 4.65
C PHE A 177 -0.59 5.31 3.29
N LEU A 178 -0.67 6.22 2.30
CA LEU A 178 -1.09 5.87 0.94
C LEU A 178 -0.18 4.79 0.31
N LEU A 179 1.12 4.83 0.59
CA LEU A 179 2.06 3.81 0.11
C LEU A 179 1.82 2.43 0.69
N PHE A 180 1.56 2.32 1.99
CA PHE A 180 1.19 1.04 2.59
C PHE A 180 -0.11 0.51 1.99
N LYS A 181 -1.11 1.37 1.84
CA LYS A 181 -2.37 1.02 1.18
C LYS A 181 -2.14 0.60 -0.28
N TYR A 182 -1.29 1.31 -1.01
CA TYR A 182 -0.89 0.97 -2.38
C TYR A 182 -0.27 -0.42 -2.48
N LEU A 183 0.68 -0.76 -1.60
CA LEU A 183 1.30 -2.10 -1.59
C LEU A 183 0.26 -3.20 -1.41
N LEU A 184 -0.68 -3.02 -0.49
CA LEU A 184 -1.76 -3.98 -0.26
C LEU A 184 -2.69 -4.09 -1.47
N ILE A 185 -3.15 -2.97 -2.03
CA ILE A 185 -4.04 -2.94 -3.20
C ILE A 185 -3.38 -3.66 -4.38
N LYS A 186 -2.15 -3.29 -4.72
CA LYS A 186 -1.43 -3.90 -5.85
C LYS A 186 -1.17 -5.39 -5.61
N ALA A 187 -0.75 -5.78 -4.41
CA ALA A 187 -0.52 -7.18 -4.10
C ALA A 187 -1.78 -8.03 -4.22
N ILE A 188 -2.93 -7.51 -3.80
CA ILE A 188 -4.21 -8.22 -3.92
C ILE A 188 -4.66 -8.26 -5.39
N ALA A 189 -4.69 -7.11 -6.06
CA ALA A 189 -5.16 -7.01 -7.44
C ALA A 189 -4.33 -7.84 -8.43
N HIS A 190 -3.01 -7.94 -8.19
CA HIS A 190 -2.10 -8.73 -9.03
C HIS A 190 -1.84 -10.14 -8.48
N GLY A 191 -2.65 -10.60 -7.55
CA GLY A 191 -2.63 -11.98 -7.12
C GLY A 191 -1.41 -12.40 -6.31
N GLN A 192 -0.76 -11.49 -5.61
CA GLN A 192 0.38 -11.80 -4.75
C GLN A 192 -0.02 -12.31 -3.36
N MET A 193 -1.30 -12.37 -3.07
CA MET A 193 -1.85 -12.89 -1.82
C MET A 193 -2.84 -14.02 -2.09
N LYS A 194 -2.74 -15.11 -1.33
CA LYS A 194 -3.65 -16.24 -1.51
C LYS A 194 -5.06 -15.92 -1.03
N PRO A 195 -6.11 -16.00 -1.90
CA PRO A 195 -7.47 -15.75 -1.48
C PRO A 195 -8.04 -16.91 -0.67
N LYS A 196 -8.80 -16.57 0.37
CA LYS A 196 -9.65 -17.49 1.14
C LYS A 196 -11.05 -16.94 1.29
N THR A 197 -12.04 -17.75 0.95
CA THR A 197 -13.43 -17.36 1.06
C THR A 197 -13.90 -17.42 2.51
N ILE A 198 -14.63 -16.38 2.94
CA ILE A 198 -15.28 -16.28 4.25
C ILE A 198 -16.81 -16.34 4.16
N GLY A 199 -17.33 -17.09 3.21
CA GLY A 199 -18.76 -17.14 2.92
C GLY A 199 -19.26 -15.90 2.17
N ASP A 200 -20.52 -15.58 2.28
CA ASP A 200 -21.14 -14.42 1.65
C ASP A 200 -20.90 -13.09 2.38
N GLY A 201 -20.19 -13.16 3.51
CA GLY A 201 -19.88 -11.99 4.37
C GLY A 201 -21.02 -11.62 5.34
N THR A 202 -22.16 -12.33 5.32
CA THR A 202 -23.27 -12.12 6.27
C THR A 202 -23.16 -13.01 7.49
N ASP A 203 -22.63 -14.23 7.35
CA ASP A 203 -22.35 -15.11 8.47
C ASP A 203 -20.96 -14.85 9.07
N LEU A 204 -20.95 -14.05 10.13
CA LEU A 204 -19.71 -13.71 10.86
C LEU A 204 -19.04 -14.93 11.50
N LYS A 205 -19.78 -16.02 11.80
CA LYS A 205 -19.20 -17.23 12.37
C LYS A 205 -18.35 -17.98 11.35
N GLU A 206 -18.80 -18.05 10.10
CA GLU A 206 -18.02 -18.67 9.04
C GLU A 206 -16.71 -17.89 8.81
N GLY A 207 -16.79 -16.57 8.74
CA GLY A 207 -15.61 -15.70 8.67
C GLY A 207 -14.64 -15.93 9.84
N ALA A 208 -15.13 -15.97 11.08
CA ALA A 208 -14.32 -16.21 12.26
C ALA A 208 -13.62 -17.58 12.24
N VAL A 209 -14.30 -18.62 11.74
CA VAL A 209 -13.70 -19.96 11.57
C VAL A 209 -12.55 -19.92 10.57
N GLN A 210 -12.73 -19.26 9.44
CA GLN A 210 -11.67 -19.14 8.42
C GLN A 210 -10.48 -18.30 8.91
N PHE A 211 -10.72 -17.24 9.65
CA PHE A 211 -9.66 -16.44 10.29
C PHE A 211 -8.84 -17.30 11.25
N ARG A 212 -9.52 -18.03 12.16
CA ARG A 212 -8.87 -18.92 13.12
C ARG A 212 -8.06 -20.02 12.41
N ALA A 213 -8.66 -20.69 11.43
CA ALA A 213 -8.00 -21.76 10.69
C ALA A 213 -6.73 -21.24 10.01
N THR A 214 -6.79 -20.10 9.33
CA THR A 214 -5.63 -19.50 8.66
C THR A 214 -4.55 -19.10 9.66
N SER A 215 -4.91 -18.38 10.70
CA SER A 215 -3.96 -17.94 11.74
C SER A 215 -3.28 -19.14 12.44
N ASN A 216 -3.97 -20.27 12.61
CA ASN A 216 -3.40 -21.48 13.19
C ASN A 216 -2.53 -22.28 12.21
N LEU A 217 -2.78 -22.17 10.90
CA LEU A 217 -2.01 -22.86 9.86
C LEU A 217 -0.71 -22.14 9.51
N LEU A 218 -0.67 -20.81 9.55
CA LEU A 218 0.51 -20.02 9.20
C LEU A 218 1.78 -20.33 10.00
N PRO A 219 1.77 -20.74 11.28
CA PRO A 219 2.95 -21.18 12.01
C PRO A 219 3.57 -22.48 11.51
N PHE A 220 2.82 -23.30 10.76
CA PHE A 220 3.36 -24.51 10.15
C PHE A 220 4.08 -24.19 8.84
N ILE A 221 5.15 -24.94 8.57
CA ILE A 221 5.92 -24.79 7.34
C ILE A 221 5.07 -25.20 6.15
N SER A 222 4.79 -24.24 5.26
CA SER A 222 4.06 -24.44 4.01
C SER A 222 4.64 -23.54 2.91
N ALA A 223 4.47 -23.95 1.67
CA ALA A 223 4.80 -23.16 0.48
C ALA A 223 3.56 -22.47 -0.13
N ASP A 224 2.39 -22.62 0.49
CA ASP A 224 1.12 -22.29 -0.14
C ASP A 224 0.68 -20.83 0.01
N ASN A 225 1.27 -20.09 0.95
CA ASN A 225 0.80 -18.76 1.31
C ASN A 225 1.78 -17.63 0.96
N ASN A 226 2.79 -17.91 0.13
CA ASN A 226 3.74 -16.91 -0.39
C ASN A 226 3.90 -17.05 -1.90
N ILE A 227 4.22 -15.93 -2.58
CA ILE A 227 4.31 -15.90 -4.04
C ILE A 227 5.51 -16.69 -4.58
N ALA A 228 6.62 -16.72 -3.85
CA ALA A 228 7.81 -17.46 -4.27
C ALA A 228 7.66 -18.98 -4.15
N GLY A 229 6.58 -19.48 -3.54
CA GLY A 229 6.36 -20.90 -3.32
C GLY A 229 7.43 -21.55 -2.43
N VAL A 230 8.04 -20.80 -1.53
CA VAL A 230 9.06 -21.29 -0.61
C VAL A 230 8.46 -21.85 0.68
N LYS A 231 9.11 -22.87 1.26
CA LYS A 231 8.67 -23.48 2.52
C LYS A 231 9.04 -22.57 3.70
N THR A 232 8.11 -21.74 4.10
CA THR A 232 8.25 -20.81 5.22
C THR A 232 7.10 -20.93 6.21
N ASN A 233 7.21 -20.24 7.34
CA ASN A 233 6.16 -20.15 8.35
C ASN A 233 6.05 -18.74 8.91
N THR A 234 4.89 -18.42 9.47
CA THR A 234 4.65 -17.14 10.15
C THR A 234 4.14 -17.43 11.57
N PRO A 235 5.01 -17.31 12.59
CA PRO A 235 4.60 -17.42 13.97
C PRO A 235 3.52 -16.39 14.35
N LYS A 236 2.75 -16.67 15.40
CA LYS A 236 1.67 -15.78 15.85
C LYS A 236 2.13 -14.36 16.13
N GLU A 237 3.33 -14.21 16.66
CA GLU A 237 3.95 -12.94 17.03
C GLU A 237 4.25 -12.03 15.85
N ARG A 238 4.40 -12.60 14.64
CA ARG A 238 4.65 -11.86 13.41
C ARG A 238 3.43 -11.70 12.49
N GLN A 239 2.28 -12.24 12.92
CA GLN A 239 1.05 -12.08 12.14
C GLN A 239 0.49 -10.67 12.30
N VAL A 240 0.29 -9.98 11.20
CA VAL A 240 -0.32 -8.65 11.10
C VAL A 240 -1.64 -8.78 10.35
N ILE A 241 -2.68 -8.13 10.85
CA ILE A 241 -4.04 -8.24 10.35
C ILE A 241 -4.51 -6.86 9.89
N PHE A 242 -4.95 -6.76 8.64
CA PHE A 242 -5.63 -5.59 8.10
C PHE A 242 -7.10 -5.92 7.91
N MET A 243 -7.99 -5.07 8.36
CA MET A 243 -9.43 -5.30 8.27
C MET A 243 -10.15 -4.03 7.83
N ASP A 244 -11.15 -4.20 6.97
CA ASP A 244 -12.07 -3.15 6.58
C ASP A 244 -12.77 -2.54 7.79
N ALA A 245 -12.86 -1.21 7.84
CA ALA A 245 -13.43 -0.50 8.98
C ALA A 245 -14.89 -0.87 9.25
N THR A 246 -15.69 -1.00 8.17
CA THR A 246 -17.11 -1.35 8.26
C THR A 246 -17.30 -2.80 8.69
N PHE A 247 -16.50 -3.69 8.13
CA PHE A 247 -16.53 -5.11 8.47
C PHE A 247 -16.04 -5.35 9.91
N ASN A 248 -14.97 -4.65 10.34
CA ASN A 248 -14.48 -4.71 11.71
C ASN A 248 -15.54 -4.28 12.75
N ALA A 249 -16.35 -3.27 12.41
CA ALA A 249 -17.41 -2.77 13.30
C ALA A 249 -18.54 -3.79 13.55
N GLN A 250 -18.66 -4.83 12.72
CA GLN A 250 -19.66 -5.89 12.88
C GLN A 250 -19.23 -6.94 13.91
N PHE A 251 -17.94 -6.98 14.26
CA PHE A 251 -17.41 -7.93 15.22
C PHE A 251 -17.17 -7.29 16.59
N ASP A 252 -17.52 -8.03 17.64
CA ASP A 252 -16.99 -7.74 18.98
C ASP A 252 -15.49 -8.07 19.02
N VAL A 253 -14.69 -7.20 19.64
CA VAL A 253 -13.23 -7.37 19.74
C VAL A 253 -12.85 -8.69 20.42
N ASN A 254 -13.65 -9.17 21.37
CA ASN A 254 -13.41 -10.44 22.04
C ASN A 254 -13.63 -11.62 21.08
N VAL A 255 -14.62 -11.53 20.20
CA VAL A 255 -14.89 -12.54 19.17
C VAL A 255 -13.75 -12.60 18.17
N LEU A 256 -13.25 -11.45 17.71
CA LEU A 256 -12.11 -11.38 16.79
C LEU A 256 -10.82 -11.90 17.41
N ALA A 257 -10.47 -11.48 18.61
CA ALA A 257 -9.27 -11.96 19.31
C ALA A 257 -9.33 -13.49 19.48
N SER A 258 -10.49 -14.03 19.87
CA SER A 258 -10.72 -15.47 19.94
C SER A 258 -10.65 -16.15 18.56
N ALA A 259 -11.16 -15.51 17.50
CA ALA A 259 -11.10 -16.02 16.13
C ALA A 259 -9.65 -16.21 15.66
N PHE A 260 -8.78 -15.25 15.95
CA PHE A 260 -7.34 -15.36 15.61
C PHE A 260 -6.53 -16.15 16.64
N ASN A 261 -7.17 -16.64 17.69
CA ASN A 261 -6.53 -17.37 18.81
C ASN A 261 -5.38 -16.55 19.42
N MET A 262 -5.64 -15.30 19.69
CA MET A 262 -4.74 -14.34 20.32
C MET A 262 -5.38 -13.76 21.57
N GLU A 263 -4.56 -13.31 22.53
CA GLU A 263 -5.07 -12.50 23.64
C GLU A 263 -5.55 -11.13 23.11
N LYS A 264 -6.55 -10.55 23.78
CA LYS A 264 -7.16 -9.28 23.33
C LYS A 264 -6.15 -8.16 23.15
N ALA A 265 -5.19 -8.04 24.07
CA ALA A 265 -4.15 -7.01 23.99
C ALA A 265 -3.24 -7.21 22.80
N ASP A 266 -2.78 -8.45 22.54
CA ASP A 266 -1.94 -8.79 21.41
C ASP A 266 -2.67 -8.61 20.08
N PHE A 267 -3.95 -8.98 20.01
CA PHE A 267 -4.78 -8.79 18.85
C PHE A 267 -4.91 -7.31 18.50
N MET A 268 -5.23 -6.45 19.48
CA MET A 268 -5.37 -5.01 19.27
C MET A 268 -4.07 -4.34 18.81
N GLY A 269 -2.91 -4.85 19.25
CA GLY A 269 -1.61 -4.36 18.82
C GLY A 269 -1.23 -4.77 17.38
N ARG A 270 -1.91 -5.77 16.81
CA ARG A 270 -1.63 -6.34 15.47
C ARG A 270 -2.72 -6.05 14.45
N LEU A 271 -3.86 -5.54 14.90
CA LEU A 271 -4.98 -5.16 14.06
C LEU A 271 -4.79 -3.75 13.53
N HIS A 272 -4.71 -3.63 12.21
CA HIS A 272 -4.73 -2.38 11.49
C HIS A 272 -6.05 -2.25 10.74
N ILE A 273 -6.70 -1.11 10.93
CA ILE A 273 -7.96 -0.82 10.24
C ILE A 273 -7.63 -0.08 8.95
N ILE A 274 -8.23 -0.54 7.86
CA ILE A 274 -8.26 0.16 6.57
C ILE A 274 -9.59 0.87 6.43
N ASP A 275 -9.56 2.11 5.96
CA ASP A 275 -10.72 2.97 5.74
C ASP A 275 -11.71 2.34 4.74
N ASP A 276 -11.22 1.98 3.56
CA ASP A 276 -11.96 1.35 2.48
C ASP A 276 -10.98 0.72 1.48
N TRP A 277 -11.24 -0.52 1.06
CA TRP A 277 -10.43 -1.21 0.06
C TRP A 277 -10.65 -0.67 -1.37
N THR A 278 -11.81 -0.07 -1.63
CA THR A 278 -12.23 0.39 -2.97
C THR A 278 -11.91 1.85 -3.25
N SER A 279 -11.41 2.60 -2.26
CA SER A 279 -11.03 3.99 -2.41
C SER A 279 -9.53 4.17 -2.39
N PHE A 280 -9.01 5.07 -3.23
CA PHE A 280 -7.60 5.47 -3.24
C PHE A 280 -7.47 6.91 -3.72
N ASP A 281 -6.64 7.71 -3.07
CA ASP A 281 -6.39 9.11 -3.43
C ASP A 281 -5.39 9.17 -4.61
N ASN A 282 -5.89 8.88 -5.81
CA ASN A 282 -5.10 8.87 -7.02
C ASN A 282 -4.55 10.26 -7.37
N ASP A 283 -5.29 11.34 -7.11
CA ASP A 283 -4.89 12.69 -7.47
C ASP A 283 -3.61 13.10 -6.73
N ARG A 284 -3.56 12.80 -5.45
CA ARG A 284 -2.37 13.03 -4.64
C ARG A 284 -1.23 12.06 -5.00
N PHE A 285 -1.56 10.80 -5.23
CA PHE A 285 -0.59 9.76 -5.55
C PHE A 285 0.06 9.96 -6.91
N GLU A 286 -0.62 10.58 -7.88
CA GLU A 286 -0.08 10.88 -9.22
C GLU A 286 1.16 11.79 -9.16
N VAL A 287 1.15 12.80 -8.29
CA VAL A 287 2.31 13.69 -8.09
C VAL A 287 3.51 12.91 -7.56
N ILE A 288 3.25 11.96 -6.69
CA ILE A 288 4.25 11.07 -6.07
C ILE A 288 4.81 10.11 -7.13
N ARG A 289 3.92 9.48 -7.89
CA ARG A 289 4.26 8.54 -8.97
C ARG A 289 5.19 9.15 -10.01
N ALA A 290 4.96 10.39 -10.39
CA ALA A 290 5.75 11.10 -11.40
C ALA A 290 7.25 11.18 -11.04
N ASN A 291 7.60 11.12 -9.76
CA ASN A 291 8.96 11.20 -9.24
C ASN A 291 9.51 9.84 -8.74
N SER A 292 8.77 8.75 -8.96
CA SER A 292 9.10 7.42 -8.44
C SER A 292 9.39 6.45 -9.57
N THR A 293 10.29 5.51 -9.35
CA THR A 293 10.65 4.49 -10.34
C THR A 293 9.88 3.20 -10.04
N GLY A 294 9.17 2.67 -11.05
CA GLY A 294 8.47 1.39 -10.93
C GLY A 294 7.20 1.41 -10.08
N ILE A 295 6.68 2.59 -9.76
CA ILE A 295 5.38 2.77 -9.10
C ILE A 295 4.34 3.16 -10.15
N GLU A 296 3.34 2.30 -10.32
CA GLU A 296 2.23 2.51 -11.25
C GLU A 296 1.00 3.08 -10.52
N GLY A 297 0.13 3.77 -11.24
CA GLY A 297 -1.16 4.24 -10.68
C GLY A 297 -2.07 3.07 -10.28
N VAL A 298 -3.03 3.34 -9.40
CA VAL A 298 -4.09 2.38 -9.07
C VAL A 298 -5.25 2.60 -10.01
N THR A 299 -5.66 1.55 -10.75
CA THR A 299 -6.74 1.64 -11.73
C THR A 299 -8.11 1.41 -11.10
N ALA A 300 -9.18 1.84 -11.80
CA ALA A 300 -10.54 1.61 -11.33
C ALA A 300 -10.90 0.10 -11.34
N GLU A 301 -10.34 -0.65 -12.27
CA GLU A 301 -10.50 -2.10 -12.37
C GLU A 301 -9.86 -2.81 -11.18
N GLU A 302 -8.65 -2.41 -10.79
CA GLU A 302 -7.99 -2.93 -9.58
C GLU A 302 -8.81 -2.66 -8.32
N LEU A 303 -9.33 -1.43 -8.16
CA LEU A 303 -10.18 -1.09 -7.02
C LEU A 303 -11.50 -1.88 -7.02
N ALA A 304 -12.09 -2.14 -8.19
CA ALA A 304 -13.31 -2.93 -8.32
C ALA A 304 -13.11 -4.38 -7.85
N LEU A 305 -11.93 -4.98 -8.10
CA LEU A 305 -11.58 -6.32 -7.61
C LEU A 305 -11.56 -6.39 -6.07
N LEU A 306 -11.21 -5.29 -5.41
CA LEU A 306 -11.10 -5.26 -3.96
C LEU A 306 -12.44 -5.06 -3.23
N ALA A 307 -13.55 -4.84 -3.93
CA ALA A 307 -14.87 -4.62 -3.32
C ALA A 307 -15.31 -5.75 -2.37
N ASN A 308 -14.87 -6.96 -2.66
CA ASN A 308 -15.20 -8.15 -1.88
C ASN A 308 -14.14 -8.52 -0.84
N VAL A 309 -13.05 -7.77 -0.75
CA VAL A 309 -12.00 -7.98 0.25
C VAL A 309 -12.47 -7.46 1.60
N LYS A 310 -12.33 -8.29 2.64
CA LYS A 310 -12.75 -7.95 4.02
C LYS A 310 -11.58 -7.85 4.96
N ALA A 311 -10.58 -8.71 4.81
CA ALA A 311 -9.40 -8.70 5.65
C ALA A 311 -8.17 -9.28 4.93
N VAL A 312 -7.00 -8.96 5.45
CA VAL A 312 -5.72 -9.55 5.05
C VAL A 312 -5.01 -9.99 6.32
N ILE A 313 -4.34 -11.13 6.27
CA ILE A 313 -3.36 -11.56 7.27
C ILE A 313 -2.03 -11.81 6.58
N CYS A 314 -0.97 -11.20 7.07
CA CYS A 314 0.37 -11.38 6.50
C CYS A 314 1.43 -11.43 7.60
N ASP A 315 2.63 -11.87 7.22
CA ASP A 315 3.82 -11.75 8.05
C ASP A 315 4.26 -10.27 8.10
N GLU A 316 4.68 -9.77 9.24
CA GLU A 316 5.22 -8.40 9.35
C GLU A 316 6.43 -8.19 8.42
N ASN A 317 7.18 -9.26 8.10
CA ASN A 317 8.29 -9.23 7.15
C ASN A 317 7.85 -9.15 5.69
N TRP A 318 6.55 -9.21 5.42
CA TRP A 318 6.02 -8.97 4.08
C TRP A 318 6.28 -7.52 3.64
N PHE A 319 6.20 -6.57 4.58
CA PHE A 319 6.50 -5.17 4.30
C PHE A 319 8.00 -4.91 4.31
N GLN A 320 8.55 -4.57 3.16
CA GLN A 320 9.94 -4.15 2.99
C GLN A 320 9.97 -2.63 2.76
N VAL A 321 9.67 -1.88 3.83
CA VAL A 321 9.61 -0.42 3.82
C VAL A 321 10.71 0.14 4.71
N TYR A 322 11.61 0.91 4.09
CA TYR A 322 12.78 1.50 4.74
C TYR A 322 12.85 2.99 4.48
N ASP A 323 13.27 3.75 5.48
CA ASP A 323 13.65 5.15 5.32
C ASP A 323 15.11 5.23 4.86
N ASN A 324 15.37 5.92 3.74
CA ASN A 324 16.71 6.12 3.21
C ASN A 324 17.25 7.52 3.55
N ASN A 325 16.39 8.54 3.52
CA ASN A 325 16.77 9.90 3.88
C ASN A 325 15.55 10.70 4.32
N ASN A 326 15.64 11.32 5.50
CA ASN A 326 14.66 12.25 6.02
C ASN A 326 15.42 13.52 6.42
N LYS A 327 15.34 14.57 5.58
CA LYS A 327 16.12 15.79 5.79
C LYS A 327 15.27 17.03 5.62
N PHE A 328 15.31 17.88 6.62
CA PHE A 328 14.74 19.23 6.57
C PHE A 328 15.81 20.23 6.18
N THR A 329 15.52 21.11 5.21
CA THR A 329 16.41 22.19 4.78
C THR A 329 15.64 23.47 4.63
N GLU A 330 16.31 24.61 4.83
CA GLU A 330 15.73 25.93 4.74
C GLU A 330 16.61 26.89 3.96
N LYS A 331 16.00 27.88 3.31
CA LYS A 331 16.73 28.92 2.61
C LYS A 331 15.96 30.24 2.61
N TYR A 332 16.59 31.33 3.09
CA TYR A 332 16.06 32.67 2.95
C TYR A 332 16.34 33.23 1.55
N VAL A 333 15.34 33.82 0.91
CA VAL A 333 15.42 34.50 -0.37
C VAL A 333 15.29 36.00 -0.17
N ALA A 334 16.43 36.68 -0.08
CA ALA A 334 16.50 38.12 0.25
C ALA A 334 15.82 39.03 -0.79
N SER A 335 15.81 38.63 -2.05
CA SER A 335 15.18 39.41 -3.13
C SER A 335 13.65 39.42 -3.06
N GLY A 336 13.05 38.43 -2.41
CA GLY A 336 11.61 38.28 -2.30
C GLY A 336 11.11 38.37 -0.85
N LEU A 337 11.99 38.54 0.13
CA LEU A 337 11.69 38.61 1.57
C LEU A 337 10.84 37.44 2.05
N TYR A 338 11.28 36.21 1.74
CA TYR A 338 10.60 34.98 2.17
C TYR A 338 11.57 33.87 2.52
N TRP A 339 11.11 32.92 3.34
CA TRP A 339 11.77 31.68 3.66
C TRP A 339 11.17 30.52 2.89
N ASN A 340 12.01 29.70 2.28
CA ASN A 340 11.63 28.41 1.72
C ASN A 340 12.11 27.31 2.66
N TYR A 341 11.18 26.43 3.02
CA TYR A 341 11.42 25.21 3.77
C TYR A 341 11.18 24.03 2.89
N PHE A 342 12.06 23.01 2.98
CA PHE A 342 11.96 21.78 2.17
C PHE A 342 12.15 20.59 3.08
N TYR A 343 11.19 19.68 3.09
CA TYR A 343 11.29 18.40 3.74
C TYR A 343 11.48 17.30 2.71
N HIS A 344 12.63 16.63 2.71
CA HIS A 344 12.97 15.57 1.78
C HIS A 344 12.72 14.22 2.46
N THR A 345 11.99 13.33 1.78
CA THR A 345 11.78 11.96 2.22
C THR A 345 12.12 11.00 1.09
N TRP A 346 13.09 10.13 1.33
CA TRP A 346 13.47 9.08 0.39
C TRP A 346 13.25 7.73 1.06
N LYS A 347 12.61 6.81 0.33
CA LYS A 347 12.21 5.51 0.88
C LYS A 347 12.42 4.39 -0.12
N THR A 348 12.67 3.21 0.41
CA THR A 348 12.55 1.94 -0.29
C THR A 348 11.20 1.34 0.06
N ILE A 349 10.35 1.06 -0.93
CA ILE A 349 9.01 0.56 -0.72
C ILE A 349 8.82 -0.67 -1.59
N SER A 350 8.61 -1.81 -0.94
CA SER A 350 8.46 -3.11 -1.58
C SER A 350 7.79 -4.11 -0.66
N SER A 351 7.53 -5.31 -1.17
CA SER A 351 7.05 -6.46 -0.41
C SER A 351 7.97 -7.66 -0.59
N SER A 352 8.16 -8.47 0.45
CA SER A 352 8.94 -9.69 0.36
C SER A 352 8.14 -10.80 -0.33
N PRO A 353 8.67 -11.42 -1.40
CA PRO A 353 8.02 -12.55 -2.06
C PRO A 353 8.08 -13.84 -1.21
N PHE A 354 8.92 -13.88 -0.19
CA PHE A 354 9.13 -15.06 0.66
C PHE A 354 8.22 -15.10 1.88
N ALA A 355 7.60 -13.98 2.23
CA ALA A 355 6.72 -13.85 3.38
C ALA A 355 5.28 -14.30 3.04
N ASN A 356 4.61 -14.93 4.00
CA ASN A 356 3.23 -15.38 3.83
C ASN A 356 2.25 -14.20 3.85
N ALA A 357 1.28 -14.23 2.93
CA ALA A 357 0.18 -13.27 2.88
C ALA A 357 -1.09 -13.93 2.34
N VAL A 358 -2.20 -13.73 3.02
CA VAL A 358 -3.52 -14.31 2.70
C VAL A 358 -4.56 -13.20 2.73
N VAL A 359 -5.40 -13.14 1.71
CA VAL A 359 -6.53 -12.22 1.62
C VAL A 359 -7.85 -12.97 1.84
N PHE A 360 -8.73 -12.38 2.65
CA PHE A 360 -10.06 -12.93 2.91
C PHE A 360 -11.11 -12.18 2.07
N VAL A 361 -11.84 -12.94 1.28
CA VAL A 361 -12.82 -12.42 0.32
C VAL A 361 -14.19 -13.07 0.53
N THR A 362 -15.25 -12.33 0.22
CA THR A 362 -16.62 -12.89 0.24
C THR A 362 -16.82 -13.85 -0.93
N SER A 363 -17.74 -14.80 -0.79
CA SER A 363 -18.15 -15.70 -1.88
C SER A 363 -18.68 -14.88 -3.06
N GLY A 364 -18.26 -15.23 -4.28
CA GLY A 364 -18.55 -14.47 -5.49
C GLY A 364 -17.44 -13.52 -5.93
N ALA A 365 -16.46 -13.25 -5.07
CA ALA A 365 -15.22 -12.53 -5.40
C ALA A 365 -14.13 -13.44 -5.98
N ILE A 366 -14.27 -14.74 -5.85
CA ILE A 366 -13.37 -15.67 -6.53
C ILE A 366 -13.80 -15.63 -7.98
N ILE A 367 -12.98 -14.98 -8.79
CA ILE A 367 -13.15 -15.01 -10.23
C ILE A 367 -13.09 -16.48 -10.63
N GLU A 368 -14.05 -16.92 -11.41
CA GLU A 368 -14.04 -18.30 -11.91
C GLU A 368 -12.69 -18.58 -12.54
N ALA A 369 -12.08 -19.70 -12.15
CA ALA A 369 -10.82 -20.10 -12.70
C ALA A 369 -10.92 -20.10 -14.25
N PRO A 370 -10.03 -19.40 -14.96
CA PRO A 370 -10.14 -19.20 -16.40
C PRO A 370 -10.22 -20.53 -17.13
N ALA A 371 -10.85 -20.56 -18.30
CA ALA A 371 -10.94 -21.79 -19.10
C ALA A 371 -9.54 -22.30 -19.54
N THR A 372 -8.60 -21.38 -19.72
CA THR A 372 -7.22 -21.66 -20.14
C THR A 372 -6.22 -20.77 -19.40
N ILE A 373 -5.02 -21.28 -19.22
CA ILE A 373 -3.87 -20.54 -18.72
C ILE A 373 -2.79 -20.56 -19.78
N THR A 374 -2.23 -19.41 -20.11
CA THR A 374 -1.07 -19.30 -20.98
C THR A 374 0.19 -19.27 -20.13
N VAL A 375 1.10 -20.22 -20.37
CA VAL A 375 2.40 -20.31 -19.71
C VAL A 375 3.48 -19.90 -20.68
N HIS A 376 4.25 -18.89 -20.33
CA HIS A 376 5.35 -18.38 -21.14
C HIS A 376 6.66 -19.04 -20.75
N VAL A 377 7.48 -19.38 -21.74
CA VAL A 377 8.86 -19.82 -21.51
C VAL A 377 9.76 -18.60 -21.47
N ASP A 378 10.13 -18.15 -20.27
CA ASP A 378 10.89 -16.91 -20.06
C ASP A 378 12.37 -17.08 -20.39
N THR A 379 12.99 -18.15 -19.85
CA THR A 379 14.41 -18.43 -20.04
C THR A 379 14.64 -19.91 -20.23
N LYS A 380 15.75 -20.22 -20.89
CA LYS A 380 16.27 -21.56 -21.08
C LYS A 380 17.76 -21.56 -20.85
N ASP A 381 18.21 -22.29 -19.84
CA ASP A 381 19.62 -22.44 -19.51
C ASP A 381 20.10 -23.88 -19.79
N GLU A 382 21.30 -24.00 -20.37
CA GLU A 382 21.94 -25.29 -20.64
C GLU A 382 22.99 -25.58 -19.57
N ALA A 383 22.60 -26.36 -18.57
CA ALA A 383 23.55 -26.90 -17.59
C ALA A 383 24.25 -28.16 -18.13
N ASP A 384 25.37 -28.57 -17.53
CA ASP A 384 26.15 -29.74 -17.97
C ASP A 384 25.34 -31.05 -18.02
N TYR A 385 24.35 -31.18 -17.13
CA TYR A 385 23.55 -32.40 -16.93
C TYR A 385 22.09 -32.28 -17.36
N ALA A 386 21.57 -31.07 -17.54
CA ALA A 386 20.16 -30.82 -17.84
C ALA A 386 19.92 -29.49 -18.58
N THR A 387 18.81 -29.42 -19.29
CA THR A 387 18.22 -28.15 -19.76
C THR A 387 17.22 -27.66 -18.73
N VAL A 388 17.35 -26.42 -18.33
CA VAL A 388 16.50 -25.76 -17.30
C VAL A 388 15.65 -24.69 -17.96
N PHE A 389 14.35 -24.74 -17.74
CA PHE A 389 13.40 -23.74 -18.21
C PHE A 389 12.82 -22.97 -17.04
N ALA A 390 12.69 -21.66 -17.18
CA ALA A 390 11.83 -20.85 -16.33
C ALA A 390 10.52 -20.59 -17.07
N LEU A 391 9.43 -20.99 -16.44
CA LEU A 391 8.07 -20.90 -16.97
C LEU A 391 7.26 -19.94 -16.12
N SER A 392 6.62 -18.95 -16.73
CA SER A 392 5.72 -18.06 -16.02
C SER A 392 4.32 -18.05 -16.64
N PRO A 393 3.27 -18.10 -15.80
CA PRO A 393 1.92 -17.95 -16.27
C PRO A 393 1.67 -16.49 -16.65
N LYS A 394 1.05 -16.29 -17.83
CA LYS A 394 0.56 -15.00 -18.31
C LYS A 394 -0.94 -14.94 -18.14
N PHE A 395 -1.41 -13.82 -17.63
CA PHE A 395 -2.83 -13.52 -17.50
C PHE A 395 -3.16 -12.28 -18.33
N GLU A 396 -4.29 -12.30 -19.04
CA GLU A 396 -4.73 -11.19 -19.89
C GLU A 396 -5.22 -10.00 -19.09
N SER A 397 -5.65 -10.23 -17.84
CA SER A 397 -6.12 -9.20 -16.92
C SER A 397 -5.56 -9.41 -15.53
N ALA A 398 -5.31 -8.32 -14.82
CA ALA A 398 -5.04 -8.37 -13.39
C ALA A 398 -6.27 -8.91 -12.65
N GLY A 399 -6.05 -9.86 -11.75
CA GLY A 399 -7.14 -10.45 -10.99
C GLY A 399 -6.65 -11.39 -9.90
N LEU A 400 -7.56 -11.78 -9.01
CA LEU A 400 -7.25 -12.72 -7.93
C LEU A 400 -6.91 -14.12 -8.44
N GLU A 401 -7.33 -14.46 -9.65
CA GLU A 401 -7.01 -15.72 -10.34
C GLU A 401 -5.54 -15.85 -10.75
N ALA A 402 -4.83 -14.73 -10.87
CA ALA A 402 -3.40 -14.72 -11.18
C ALA A 402 -2.55 -15.31 -10.05
N GLN A 403 -3.15 -15.60 -8.91
CA GLN A 403 -2.43 -16.09 -7.74
C GLN A 403 -2.08 -17.55 -7.82
N ASN A 404 -0.82 -17.83 -7.55
CA ASN A 404 -0.35 -19.17 -7.19
C ASN A 404 -0.72 -20.26 -8.20
N VAL A 405 -0.32 -20.09 -9.47
CA VAL A 405 -0.25 -21.22 -10.37
C VAL A 405 0.81 -22.18 -9.82
N ASN A 406 0.36 -23.30 -9.32
CA ASN A 406 1.24 -24.33 -8.80
C ASN A 406 1.45 -25.37 -9.92
N PHE A 407 2.65 -25.43 -10.47
CA PHE A 407 3.00 -26.51 -11.40
C PHE A 407 3.13 -27.83 -10.65
N ILE A 408 2.66 -28.89 -11.29
CA ILE A 408 2.57 -30.22 -10.68
C ILE A 408 3.69 -31.12 -11.23
N GLN A 409 4.44 -31.77 -10.34
CA GLN A 409 5.35 -32.86 -10.69
C GLN A 409 4.51 -34.09 -11.02
N THR A 410 4.42 -34.44 -12.29
CA THR A 410 3.65 -35.62 -12.72
C THR A 410 4.42 -36.95 -12.50
N GLU A 411 3.69 -38.09 -12.46
CA GLU A 411 4.32 -39.40 -12.36
C GLU A 411 5.19 -39.71 -13.59
N ALA A 412 4.78 -39.24 -14.78
CA ALA A 412 5.55 -39.37 -15.99
C ALA A 412 6.90 -38.64 -15.93
N MET A 413 6.89 -37.39 -15.43
CA MET A 413 8.11 -36.62 -15.18
C MET A 413 9.03 -37.33 -14.20
N THR A 414 8.48 -37.85 -13.10
CA THR A 414 9.24 -38.56 -12.07
C THR A 414 9.91 -39.83 -12.65
N LYS A 415 9.19 -40.60 -13.44
CA LYS A 415 9.75 -41.81 -14.14
C LYS A 415 10.86 -41.47 -15.12
N ALA A 416 10.76 -40.33 -15.80
CA ALA A 416 11.77 -39.82 -16.73
C ALA A 416 12.94 -39.10 -16.04
N GLY A 417 12.91 -38.93 -14.72
CA GLY A 417 13.92 -38.18 -13.99
C GLY A 417 13.85 -36.67 -14.24
N ILE A 418 12.74 -36.18 -14.77
CA ILE A 418 12.49 -34.76 -15.03
C ILE A 418 11.94 -34.13 -13.77
N ALA A 419 12.45 -32.96 -13.40
CA ALA A 419 12.02 -32.25 -12.21
C ALA A 419 11.24 -31.00 -12.57
N MET A 420 10.01 -30.86 -12.03
CA MET A 420 9.19 -29.68 -12.09
C MET A 420 9.06 -29.09 -10.68
N GLN A 421 9.45 -27.84 -10.53
CA GLN A 421 9.23 -27.11 -9.29
C GLN A 421 7.90 -26.35 -9.37
N LYS A 422 7.22 -26.25 -8.24
CA LYS A 422 5.88 -25.68 -8.08
C LYS A 422 5.73 -24.26 -8.67
N TYR A 423 6.81 -23.51 -8.71
CA TYR A 423 6.86 -22.11 -9.19
C TYR A 423 7.38 -21.98 -10.63
N GLY A 424 7.39 -23.05 -11.43
CA GLY A 424 7.66 -22.97 -12.87
C GLY A 424 9.10 -23.20 -13.28
N VAL A 425 9.95 -23.79 -12.46
CA VAL A 425 11.27 -24.27 -12.92
C VAL A 425 11.19 -25.73 -13.33
N LEU A 426 11.44 -25.98 -14.61
CA LEU A 426 11.44 -27.30 -15.22
C LEU A 426 12.86 -27.69 -15.62
N MET A 427 13.34 -28.85 -15.12
CA MET A 427 14.67 -29.39 -15.43
C MET A 427 14.51 -30.70 -16.18
N ILE A 428 15.02 -30.75 -17.42
CA ILE A 428 15.01 -31.91 -18.27
C ILE A 428 16.44 -32.48 -18.40
N PRO A 429 16.73 -33.68 -17.90
CA PRO A 429 18.06 -34.32 -18.09
C PRO A 429 18.45 -34.41 -19.55
N LYS A 430 19.72 -34.22 -19.88
CA LYS A 430 20.21 -34.30 -21.29
C LYS A 430 19.91 -35.64 -21.95
N SER A 431 19.83 -36.71 -21.19
CA SER A 431 19.40 -38.03 -21.70
C SER A 431 17.90 -38.10 -22.08
N GLN A 432 17.11 -37.10 -21.67
CA GLN A 432 15.66 -37.07 -21.87
C GLN A 432 15.21 -35.87 -22.72
N LEU A 433 16.12 -35.20 -23.46
CA LEU A 433 15.80 -34.00 -24.24
C LEU A 433 14.72 -34.21 -25.32
N ALA A 434 14.59 -35.45 -25.84
CA ALA A 434 13.56 -35.81 -26.81
C ALA A 434 12.24 -36.27 -26.16
N THR A 435 12.19 -36.37 -24.82
CA THR A 435 10.98 -36.81 -24.12
C THR A 435 9.96 -35.68 -24.09
N GLU A 436 8.79 -35.96 -24.63
CA GLU A 436 7.66 -35.04 -24.59
C GLU A 436 6.95 -35.10 -23.23
N ILE A 437 6.71 -33.95 -22.63
CA ILE A 437 6.09 -33.83 -21.30
C ILE A 437 4.87 -32.92 -21.38
N ALA A 438 3.75 -33.38 -20.86
CA ALA A 438 2.60 -32.56 -20.62
C ALA A 438 2.82 -31.76 -19.34
N LEU A 439 2.54 -30.44 -19.37
CA LEU A 439 2.51 -29.60 -18.17
C LEU A 439 1.16 -29.75 -17.48
N GLU A 440 1.20 -29.89 -16.17
CA GLU A 440 0.02 -29.79 -15.31
C GLU A 440 0.21 -28.67 -14.30
N ALA A 441 -0.86 -27.96 -14.02
CA ALA A 441 -0.87 -26.88 -13.04
C ALA A 441 -2.18 -26.86 -12.26
N GLU A 442 -2.17 -26.20 -11.11
CA GLU A 442 -3.35 -26.00 -10.26
C GLU A 442 -3.44 -24.54 -9.86
N ILE A 443 -4.65 -23.96 -9.98
CA ILE A 443 -5.00 -22.65 -9.44
C ILE A 443 -6.22 -22.83 -8.53
N ASN A 444 -6.09 -22.42 -7.27
CA ASN A 444 -7.21 -22.44 -6.30
C ASN A 444 -7.96 -23.79 -6.24
N GLY A 445 -7.24 -24.91 -6.37
CA GLY A 445 -7.84 -26.26 -6.36
C GLY A 445 -8.37 -26.73 -7.72
N VAL A 446 -8.33 -25.89 -8.75
CA VAL A 446 -8.73 -26.26 -10.11
C VAL A 446 -7.51 -26.71 -10.90
N LYS A 447 -7.58 -27.90 -11.50
CA LYS A 447 -6.48 -28.48 -12.29
C LYS A 447 -6.56 -28.10 -13.75
N TYR A 448 -5.39 -27.90 -14.33
CA TYR A 448 -5.16 -27.58 -15.73
C TYR A 448 -4.12 -28.52 -16.32
N ASN A 449 -4.26 -28.88 -17.58
CA ASN A 449 -3.24 -29.63 -18.28
C ASN A 449 -3.09 -29.18 -19.74
N THR A 450 -1.95 -29.54 -20.34
CA THR A 450 -1.77 -29.40 -21.78
C THR A 450 -2.42 -30.60 -22.50
N THR A 451 -3.35 -30.32 -23.41
CA THR A 451 -4.01 -31.38 -24.19
C THR A 451 -3.24 -31.80 -25.42
N LYS A 452 -2.34 -30.95 -25.96
CA LYS A 452 -1.66 -31.16 -27.22
C LYS A 452 -0.24 -30.61 -27.32
N THR A 453 0.21 -29.80 -26.37
CA THR A 453 1.53 -29.18 -26.47
C THR A 453 2.43 -29.79 -25.42
N ASN A 454 3.44 -30.49 -25.88
CA ASN A 454 4.42 -31.13 -25.04
C ASN A 454 5.67 -30.24 -24.98
N VAL A 455 6.27 -30.14 -23.81
CA VAL A 455 7.54 -29.45 -23.61
C VAL A 455 8.66 -30.46 -23.75
N THR A 456 9.62 -30.14 -24.57
CA THR A 456 10.84 -30.96 -24.77
C THR A 456 12.07 -30.09 -24.51
N GLY A 457 13.24 -30.72 -24.42
CA GLY A 457 14.49 -29.98 -24.37
C GLY A 457 14.75 -29.05 -25.56
N ALA A 458 13.99 -29.21 -26.66
CA ALA A 458 14.05 -28.32 -27.83
C ALA A 458 13.14 -27.10 -27.75
N THR A 459 12.32 -26.97 -26.70
CA THR A 459 11.43 -25.81 -26.52
C THR A 459 12.23 -24.50 -26.47
N THR A 460 11.73 -23.48 -27.17
CA THR A 460 12.41 -22.18 -27.33
C THR A 460 11.84 -21.13 -26.38
N VAL A 461 12.70 -20.22 -25.96
CA VAL A 461 12.28 -19.01 -25.20
C VAL A 461 11.31 -18.19 -26.03
N GLY A 462 10.31 -17.60 -25.37
CA GLY A 462 9.25 -16.82 -26.03
C GLY A 462 8.07 -17.66 -26.53
N THR A 463 8.10 -18.99 -26.34
CA THR A 463 6.97 -19.88 -26.69
C THR A 463 5.90 -19.80 -25.61
N ASP A 464 4.63 -19.73 -26.04
CA ASP A 464 3.47 -19.77 -25.15
C ASP A 464 2.83 -21.18 -25.18
N ILE A 465 2.63 -21.75 -24.00
CA ILE A 465 2.04 -23.07 -23.80
C ILE A 465 0.67 -22.88 -23.14
N VAL A 466 -0.38 -23.39 -23.76
CA VAL A 466 -1.75 -23.23 -23.24
C VAL A 466 -2.16 -24.46 -22.45
N LEU A 467 -2.52 -24.27 -21.18
CA LEU A 467 -3.12 -25.28 -20.32
C LEU A 467 -4.62 -25.06 -20.27
N THR A 468 -5.39 -26.14 -20.40
CA THR A 468 -6.85 -26.10 -20.38
C THR A 468 -7.38 -26.68 -19.08
N LYS A 469 -8.41 -26.03 -18.54
CA LYS A 469 -9.11 -26.45 -17.31
C LYS A 469 -9.62 -27.89 -17.47
N GLN A 470 -9.35 -28.70 -16.46
CA GLN A 470 -9.92 -30.05 -16.35
C GLN A 470 -11.34 -29.95 -15.80
N GLY A 471 -12.26 -30.67 -16.40
CA GLY A 471 -13.66 -30.71 -15.97
C GLY A 471 -13.87 -31.50 -14.68
#